data_12275ecf5bf27bc428b0db27479fa067
#
_entry.id   12275ecf5bf27bc428b0db27479fa067
#
_cell.length_a   1.000
_cell.length_b   1.000
_cell.length_c   1.000
_cell.angle_alpha   90.00
_cell.angle_beta   90.00
_cell.angle_gamma   90.00
#
_symmetry.space_group_name_H-M   'P 1'
#
loop_
_entity.id
_entity.type
_entity.pdbx_description
1 polymer ?
#
loop_
_entity_poly.entity_id
_entity_poly.type
_entity_poly.pdbx_seq_one_letter_code
_entity_poly.pdbx_strand_id
1 'polypeptide(L)'
;MSDNAKPIIYGTTWCGDTRRARRFFDENKIEYTWVDIDLDKEAGKLVEQINGGFRSVPTIVFPDGSILTEPSTRDLQLKFNIS
;
A
#
# COMPACT_ATOMS: atom_id res chain seq x y z
N MET A 1 16.53 0.32 15.52
CA MET A 1 16.59 -0.21 14.53
C MET A 1 15.50 -0.40 13.69
N SER A 2 15.59 -0.14 12.63
CA SER A 2 14.51 -0.22 11.76
C SER A 2 14.54 -1.44 10.93
N ASP A 3 15.05 -2.49 11.51
CA ASP A 3 15.08 -3.74 10.81
C ASP A 3 13.70 -4.20 10.43
N ASN A 4 12.69 -3.73 11.15
CA ASN A 4 11.32 -4.14 10.88
C ASN A 4 10.55 -3.15 10.05
N ALA A 5 11.23 -2.15 9.50
CA ALA A 5 10.54 -1.17 8.68
C ALA A 5 10.06 -1.85 7.41
N LYS A 6 8.76 -1.80 7.19
CA LYS A 6 8.12 -2.44 6.05
C LYS A 6 7.17 -1.48 5.39
N PRO A 7 6.88 -1.68 4.11
CA PRO A 7 5.81 -0.91 3.48
C PRO A 7 4.50 -1.18 4.20
N ILE A 8 3.62 -0.19 4.19
CA ILE A 8 2.28 -0.32 4.74
C ILE A 8 1.30 -0.20 3.59
N ILE A 9 0.45 -1.20 3.43
CA ILE A 9 -0.60 -1.16 2.40
C ILE A 9 -1.91 -0.83 3.08
N TYR A 10 -2.43 0.35 2.79
CA TYR A 10 -3.75 0.76 3.25
C TYR A 10 -4.75 0.43 2.14
N GLY A 11 -5.77 -0.33 2.46
CA GLY A 11 -6.73 -0.69 1.43
C GLY A 11 -7.98 -1.33 1.99
N THR A 12 -8.73 -1.96 1.10
CA THR A 12 -9.96 -2.65 1.47
C THR A 12 -9.93 -4.05 0.86
N THR A 13 -10.62 -4.99 1.51
CA THR A 13 -10.57 -6.38 1.06
C THR A 13 -11.35 -6.60 -0.23
N TRP A 14 -12.30 -5.72 -0.53
CA TRP A 14 -13.15 -5.88 -1.71
C TRP A 14 -12.60 -5.19 -2.95
N CYS A 15 -11.58 -4.39 -2.83
CA CYS A 15 -11.03 -3.67 -3.99
C CYS A 15 -10.07 -4.57 -4.76
N GLY A 16 -10.34 -4.72 -6.07
CA GLY A 16 -9.49 -5.56 -6.92
C GLY A 16 -8.06 -5.06 -7.02
N ASP A 17 -7.89 -3.73 -7.06
CA ASP A 17 -6.55 -3.15 -7.14
C ASP A 17 -5.77 -3.42 -5.85
N THR A 18 -6.43 -3.38 -4.69
CA THR A 18 -5.79 -3.71 -3.43
C THR A 18 -5.34 -5.16 -3.41
N ARG A 19 -6.23 -6.07 -3.86
CA ARG A 19 -5.89 -7.49 -3.88
C ARG A 19 -4.74 -7.77 -4.83
N ARG A 20 -4.71 -7.08 -5.99
CA ARG A 20 -3.62 -7.25 -6.95
C ARG A 20 -2.29 -6.77 -6.36
N ALA A 21 -2.30 -5.64 -5.66
CA ALA A 21 -1.08 -5.13 -5.04
C ALA A 21 -0.58 -6.10 -3.97
N ARG A 22 -1.49 -6.59 -3.11
CA ARG A 22 -1.09 -7.52 -2.06
C ARG A 22 -0.53 -8.81 -2.66
N ARG A 23 -1.14 -9.29 -3.75
CA ARG A 23 -0.65 -10.49 -4.42
C ARG A 23 0.77 -10.27 -4.95
N PHE A 24 1.04 -9.09 -5.52
CA PHE A 24 2.38 -8.79 -6.00
C PHE A 24 3.40 -8.90 -4.87
N PHE A 25 3.09 -8.32 -3.71
CA PHE A 25 4.00 -8.39 -2.57
C PHE A 25 4.20 -9.84 -2.13
N ASP A 26 3.10 -10.60 -2.04
CA ASP A 26 3.18 -12.00 -1.60
C ASP A 26 3.97 -12.85 -2.58
N GLU A 27 3.74 -12.68 -3.87
CA GLU A 27 4.43 -13.49 -4.88
C GLU A 27 5.91 -13.18 -4.95
N ASN A 28 6.29 -11.96 -4.63
CA ASN A 28 7.69 -11.56 -4.64
C ASN A 28 8.31 -11.64 -3.24
N LYS A 29 7.59 -12.22 -2.29
CA LYS A 29 8.06 -12.44 -0.92
C LYS A 29 8.51 -11.15 -0.25
N ILE A 30 7.78 -10.07 -0.51
CA ILE A 30 8.03 -8.78 0.10
C ILE A 30 7.08 -8.62 1.28
N GLU A 31 7.62 -8.45 2.47
CA GLU A 31 6.79 -8.28 3.65
C GLU A 31 6.17 -6.91 3.67
N TYR A 32 5.00 -6.80 4.25
CA TYR A 32 4.31 -5.52 4.39
C TYR A 32 3.35 -5.59 5.58
N THR A 33 2.93 -4.43 6.05
CA THR A 33 1.88 -4.32 7.05
C THR A 33 0.57 -4.03 6.32
N TRP A 34 -0.46 -4.81 6.62
CA TRP A 34 -1.77 -4.62 6.01
C TRP A 34 -2.66 -3.83 6.95
N VAL A 35 -3.28 -2.77 6.43
CA VAL A 35 -4.22 -1.97 7.21
C VAL A 35 -5.52 -1.87 6.43
N ASP A 36 -6.60 -2.41 7.00
CA ASP A 36 -7.92 -2.37 6.38
C ASP A 36 -8.60 -1.09 6.83
N ILE A 37 -8.77 -0.15 5.92
CA ILE A 37 -9.32 1.16 6.30
C ILE A 37 -10.82 1.15 6.50
N ASP A 38 -11.50 0.05 6.16
CA ASP A 38 -12.90 -0.09 6.55
C ASP A 38 -13.02 -0.39 8.03
N LEU A 39 -12.00 -1.02 8.62
CA LEU A 39 -11.99 -1.36 10.02
C LEU A 39 -11.28 -0.32 10.87
N ASP A 40 -10.31 0.37 10.29
CA ASP A 40 -9.50 1.35 11.01
C ASP A 40 -9.83 2.75 10.46
N LYS A 41 -10.67 3.47 11.17
CA LYS A 41 -11.16 4.77 10.71
C LYS A 41 -10.06 5.83 10.70
N GLU A 42 -9.13 5.75 11.64
CA GLU A 42 -8.03 6.70 11.67
C GLU A 42 -7.13 6.51 10.45
N ALA A 43 -6.90 5.27 10.08
CA ALA A 43 -6.12 4.98 8.88
C ALA A 43 -6.85 5.48 7.63
N GLY A 44 -8.16 5.37 7.61
CA GLY A 44 -8.95 5.91 6.50
C GLY A 44 -8.78 7.40 6.36
N LYS A 45 -8.76 8.13 7.49
CA LYS A 45 -8.54 9.57 7.46
C LYS A 45 -7.14 9.89 6.97
N LEU A 46 -6.16 9.09 7.35
CA LEU A 46 -4.79 9.29 6.87
C LEU A 46 -4.72 9.14 5.37
N VAL A 47 -5.39 8.12 4.82
CA VAL A 47 -5.44 7.91 3.37
C VAL A 47 -6.03 9.14 2.68
N GLU A 48 -7.10 9.70 3.24
CA GLU A 48 -7.71 10.89 2.67
C GLU A 48 -6.75 12.08 2.72
N GLN A 49 -6.03 12.23 3.82
CA GLN A 49 -5.06 13.32 3.94
C GLN A 49 -3.95 13.20 2.90
N ILE A 50 -3.47 11.98 2.71
CA ILE A 50 -2.40 11.73 1.75
C ILE A 50 -2.85 12.05 0.33
N ASN A 51 -4.11 11.77 0.01
CA ASN A 51 -4.63 11.85 -1.35
C ASN A 51 -5.52 13.06 -1.61
N GLY A 52 -5.34 14.13 -0.84
CA GLY A 52 -6.06 15.37 -1.10
C GLY A 52 -7.54 15.28 -0.86
N GLY A 53 -7.96 14.45 0.07
CA GLY A 53 -9.37 14.30 0.43
C GLY A 53 -10.03 13.06 -0.13
N PHE A 54 -9.31 12.28 -0.95
CA PHE A 54 -9.89 11.09 -1.56
C PHE A 54 -9.50 9.82 -0.82
N ARG A 55 -10.45 8.89 -0.71
CA ARG A 55 -10.23 7.61 -0.07
C ARG A 55 -9.71 6.61 -1.08
N SER A 56 -8.58 6.93 -1.70
CA SER A 56 -8.01 6.12 -2.79
C SER A 56 -7.31 4.88 -2.25
N VAL A 57 -7.65 3.71 -2.75
CA VAL A 57 -7.06 2.46 -2.31
C VAL A 57 -6.60 1.63 -3.52
N PRO A 58 -5.47 0.95 -3.40
CA PRO A 58 -4.59 0.95 -2.23
C PRO A 58 -3.69 2.19 -2.21
N THR A 59 -3.35 2.64 -1.02
CA THR A 59 -2.32 3.65 -0.80
C THR A 59 -1.21 2.96 -0.05
N ILE A 60 0.00 3.01 -0.60
CA ILE A 60 1.14 2.28 -0.03
C ILE A 60 2.19 3.28 0.41
N VAL A 61 2.56 3.20 1.68
CA VAL A 61 3.59 4.07 2.26
C VAL A 61 4.84 3.24 2.48
N PHE A 62 5.95 3.68 1.93
CA PHE A 62 7.21 2.94 2.01
C PHE A 62 8.08 3.48 3.15
N PRO A 63 9.02 2.66 3.65
CA PRO A 63 9.87 3.09 4.77
C PRO A 63 10.67 4.36 4.48
N ASP A 64 10.99 4.63 3.22
CA ASP A 64 11.73 5.83 2.84
C ASP A 64 10.84 7.06 2.75
N GLY A 65 9.56 6.92 3.07
CA GLY A 65 8.61 8.02 3.04
C GLY A 65 7.90 8.21 1.71
N SER A 66 8.29 7.46 0.68
CA SER A 66 7.62 7.57 -0.61
C SER A 66 6.26 6.89 -0.56
N ILE A 67 5.36 7.30 -1.44
CA ILE A 67 3.99 6.83 -1.46
C ILE A 67 3.59 6.49 -2.88
N LEU A 68 2.89 5.37 -3.03
CA LEU A 68 2.25 5.01 -4.30
C LEU A 68 0.75 4.88 -4.04
N THR A 69 -0.04 5.54 -4.86
CA THR A 69 -1.51 5.47 -4.76
C THR A 69 -2.03 4.76 -5.99
N GLU A 70 -2.78 3.70 -5.77
CA GLU A 70 -3.37 2.87 -6.84
C GLU A 70 -2.32 2.49 -7.88
N PRO A 71 -1.18 1.93 -7.44
CA PRO A 71 -0.12 1.63 -8.40
C PRO A 71 -0.49 0.46 -9.29
N SER A 72 -0.02 0.51 -10.53
CA SER A 72 -0.10 -0.63 -11.42
C SER A 72 0.97 -1.64 -11.02
N THR A 73 0.86 -2.85 -11.56
CA THR A 73 1.91 -3.85 -11.36
C THR A 73 3.26 -3.31 -11.85
N ARG A 74 3.24 -2.58 -12.96
CA ARG A 74 4.46 -1.98 -13.50
C ARG A 74 5.07 -0.98 -12.52
N ASP A 75 4.21 -0.15 -11.89
CA ASP A 75 4.70 0.81 -10.91
C ASP A 75 5.39 0.09 -9.76
N LEU A 76 4.84 -1.04 -9.32
CA LEU A 76 5.43 -1.81 -8.24
C LEU A 76 6.73 -2.47 -8.66
N GLN A 77 6.77 -2.98 -9.90
CA GLN A 77 8.00 -3.56 -10.43
C GLN A 77 9.12 -2.52 -10.45
N LEU A 78 8.81 -1.31 -10.87
CA LEU A 78 9.80 -0.24 -10.92
C LEU A 78 10.24 0.17 -9.51
N LYS A 79 9.30 0.23 -8.58
CA LYS A 79 9.61 0.63 -7.21
C LYS A 79 10.60 -0.33 -6.56
N PHE A 80 10.45 -1.62 -6.82
CA PHE A 80 11.30 -2.64 -6.22
C PHE A 80 12.42 -3.11 -7.15
N ASN A 81 12.52 -2.49 -8.34
CA ASN A 81 13.55 -2.85 -9.30
C ASN A 81 13.47 -4.34 -9.66
N ILE A 82 12.26 -4.80 -9.89
CA ILE A 82 11.96 -6.18 -10.28
C ILE A 82 11.39 -6.17 -11.69
N SER A 83 11.81 -7.11 -12.51
CA SER A 83 11.26 -7.19 -13.87
C SER A 83 10.24 -8.31 -14.02
#